data_3633f2c9616ddc74cf75a57f41330b95
#
_entry.id   3633f2c9616ddc74cf75a57f41330b95
#
_cell.length_a   1.000
_cell.length_b   1.000
_cell.length_c   1.000
_cell.angle_alpha   90.00
_cell.angle_beta   90.00
_cell.angle_gamma   90.00
#
_symmetry.space_group_name_H-M   'P 1'
#
loop_
_entity.id
_entity.type
_entity.pdbx_description
1 polymer ?
#
loop_
_entity_poly.entity_id
_entity_poly.type
_entity_poly.pdbx_seq_one_letter_code
_entity_poly.pdbx_strand_id
1 'polypeptide(L)'
;VNVGKSSGRYAAPLAALAGLILCVAQVLGYAEALCVTDGCALHENTALLGLSLWWWGAGAFAGLGGLALFGGAGLAARAGLLCLAADTAFVAFMALTAPCLTCLAAGLLFLLYFWAITRRAGGFDRLSLAVVLAWGLAFSPNLFSLAREAMQPWAMVGSDTAAVRLFFSPDCPACRDGVTALSRLGKPFIGFFPIAGTEEEVGKVTRAMAGLAAGLSLPEALAKSEEDGPAPADLWLRWRLLRNRIAYLGGRPDGVPHLQINGWPRKWDSIEAF
;
A
#
# COMPACT_ATOMS: atom_id res chain seq x y z
N VAL A 1 8.10 11.39 -43.96
CA VAL A 1 8.95 10.60 -43.05
C VAL A 1 8.04 9.91 -42.07
N ASN A 2 7.82 8.59 -42.19
CA ASN A 2 6.91 7.77 -41.36
C ASN A 2 7.62 7.32 -40.08
N VAL A 3 7.89 8.22 -39.14
CA VAL A 3 8.56 7.89 -37.86
C VAL A 3 7.57 7.36 -36.80
N GLY A 4 6.25 7.43 -37.04
CA GLY A 4 5.22 7.10 -36.04
C GLY A 4 4.72 5.65 -35.94
N LYS A 5 5.06 4.75 -36.90
CA LYS A 5 4.49 3.38 -36.96
C LYS A 5 5.29 2.27 -36.29
N SER A 6 6.55 2.49 -35.94
CA SER A 6 7.41 1.40 -35.40
C SER A 6 7.29 1.24 -33.87
N SER A 7 7.01 2.31 -33.16
CA SER A 7 6.98 2.35 -31.67
C SER A 7 5.91 1.43 -31.04
N GLY A 8 4.76 1.27 -31.69
CA GLY A 8 3.66 0.43 -31.16
C GLY A 8 3.85 -1.08 -31.32
N ARG A 9 4.84 -1.53 -32.12
CA ARG A 9 5.01 -2.97 -32.45
C ARG A 9 5.52 -3.78 -31.27
N TYR A 10 6.30 -3.17 -30.39
CA TYR A 10 6.96 -3.85 -29.27
C TYR A 10 6.22 -3.67 -27.92
N ALA A 11 5.22 -2.81 -27.83
CA ALA A 11 4.54 -2.51 -26.58
C ALA A 11 3.86 -3.76 -25.95
N ALA A 12 3.17 -4.57 -26.74
CA ALA A 12 2.54 -5.80 -26.23
C ALA A 12 3.57 -6.85 -25.78
N PRO A 13 4.61 -7.22 -26.58
CA PRO A 13 5.67 -8.13 -26.12
C PRO A 13 6.39 -7.62 -24.86
N LEU A 14 6.65 -6.32 -24.76
CA LEU A 14 7.30 -5.74 -23.57
C LEU A 14 6.42 -5.82 -22.33
N ALA A 15 5.11 -5.56 -22.44
CA ALA A 15 4.19 -5.73 -21.33
C ALA A 15 4.12 -7.20 -20.87
N ALA A 16 4.08 -8.15 -21.82
CA ALA A 16 4.10 -9.57 -21.52
C ALA A 16 5.43 -9.99 -20.85
N LEU A 17 6.56 -9.50 -21.32
CA LEU A 17 7.87 -9.77 -20.71
C LEU A 17 7.96 -9.21 -19.29
N ALA A 18 7.50 -7.99 -19.07
CA ALA A 18 7.46 -7.38 -17.73
C ALA A 18 6.57 -8.19 -16.77
N GLY A 19 5.40 -8.65 -17.23
CA GLY A 19 4.51 -9.51 -16.44
C GLY A 19 5.14 -10.87 -16.11
N LEU A 20 5.81 -11.48 -17.08
CA LEU A 20 6.55 -12.73 -16.87
C LEU A 20 7.66 -12.55 -15.81
N ILE A 21 8.47 -11.49 -15.94
CA ILE A 21 9.53 -11.18 -14.96
C ILE A 21 8.94 -10.96 -13.57
N LEU A 22 7.85 -10.20 -13.43
CA LEU A 22 7.18 -9.96 -12.16
C LEU A 22 6.70 -11.27 -11.52
N CYS A 23 6.01 -12.13 -12.30
CA CYS A 23 5.51 -13.41 -11.78
C CYS A 23 6.64 -14.35 -11.36
N VAL A 24 7.71 -14.45 -12.16
CA VAL A 24 8.87 -15.29 -11.84
C VAL A 24 9.62 -14.73 -10.61
N ALA A 25 9.78 -13.41 -10.50
CA ALA A 25 10.39 -12.78 -9.34
C ALA A 25 9.61 -13.07 -8.05
N GLN A 26 8.27 -13.10 -8.10
CA GLN A 26 7.43 -13.49 -6.97
C GLN A 26 7.64 -14.96 -6.59
N VAL A 27 7.67 -15.87 -7.57
CA VAL A 27 7.90 -17.30 -7.31
C VAL A 27 9.28 -17.54 -6.66
N LEU A 28 10.28 -16.75 -7.05
CA LEU A 28 11.65 -16.86 -6.54
C LEU A 28 11.88 -16.09 -5.21
N GLY A 29 10.87 -15.42 -4.67
CA GLY A 29 10.97 -14.63 -3.43
C GLY A 29 11.65 -13.26 -3.60
N TYR A 30 12.09 -12.88 -4.81
CA TYR A 30 12.76 -11.59 -5.03
C TYR A 30 11.82 -10.38 -4.94
N ALA A 31 10.52 -10.59 -5.07
CA ALA A 31 9.53 -9.52 -5.04
C ALA A 31 8.82 -9.39 -3.67
N GLU A 32 9.24 -10.12 -2.63
CA GLU A 32 8.70 -10.01 -1.27
C GLU A 32 8.83 -8.59 -0.72
N ALA A 33 9.93 -7.90 -1.03
CA ALA A 33 10.13 -6.51 -0.62
C ALA A 33 9.10 -5.52 -1.22
N LEU A 34 8.43 -5.89 -2.32
CA LEU A 34 7.34 -5.13 -2.93
C LEU A 34 5.97 -5.47 -2.31
N CYS A 35 5.92 -6.54 -1.53
CA CYS A 35 4.72 -7.05 -0.89
C CYS A 35 4.52 -6.39 0.47
N VAL A 36 4.14 -5.13 0.49
CA VAL A 36 4.00 -4.29 1.70
C VAL A 36 2.57 -4.20 2.20
N THR A 37 1.61 -4.91 1.58
CA THR A 37 0.18 -4.87 1.93
C THR A 37 -0.28 -6.17 2.58
N ASP A 38 -1.27 -6.10 3.48
CA ASP A 38 -1.85 -7.27 4.13
C ASP A 38 -2.40 -8.30 3.13
N GLY A 39 -2.91 -7.83 1.99
CA GLY A 39 -3.38 -8.67 0.90
C GLY A 39 -2.28 -9.53 0.25
N CYS A 40 -1.03 -9.11 0.31
CA CYS A 40 0.08 -9.92 -0.19
C CYS A 40 0.23 -11.22 0.61
N ALA A 41 0.27 -11.14 1.93
CA ALA A 41 0.38 -12.31 2.80
C ALA A 41 -0.82 -13.28 2.63
N LEU A 42 -2.01 -12.73 2.36
CA LEU A 42 -3.22 -13.52 2.11
C LEU A 42 -3.14 -14.29 0.79
N HIS A 43 -2.60 -13.66 -0.27
CA HIS A 43 -2.61 -14.23 -1.63
C HIS A 43 -1.32 -14.96 -2.00
N GLU A 44 -0.24 -14.85 -1.21
CA GLU A 44 1.06 -15.48 -1.46
C GLU A 44 0.93 -17.00 -1.61
N ASN A 45 0.15 -17.62 -0.74
CA ASN A 45 -0.06 -19.07 -0.70
C ASN A 45 -1.29 -19.55 -1.48
N THR A 46 -1.93 -18.65 -2.25
CA THR A 46 -3.09 -19.04 -3.05
C THR A 46 -2.65 -19.98 -4.18
N ALA A 47 -3.14 -21.21 -4.13
CA ALA A 47 -2.86 -22.22 -5.15
C ALA A 47 -4.15 -22.61 -5.89
N LEU A 48 -4.05 -22.75 -7.21
CA LEU A 48 -5.10 -23.26 -8.06
C LEU A 48 -4.60 -24.55 -8.71
N LEU A 49 -5.31 -25.67 -8.52
CA LEU A 49 -4.92 -27.01 -9.00
C LEU A 49 -3.51 -27.44 -8.55
N GLY A 50 -3.09 -27.04 -7.33
CA GLY A 50 -1.80 -27.41 -6.76
C GLY A 50 -0.60 -26.55 -7.22
N LEU A 51 -0.82 -25.60 -8.10
CA LEU A 51 0.19 -24.63 -8.53
C LEU A 51 -0.13 -23.23 -7.96
N SER A 52 0.90 -22.50 -7.53
CA SER A 52 0.70 -21.12 -7.08
C SER A 52 0.15 -20.27 -8.22
N LEU A 53 -0.65 -19.26 -7.87
CA LEU A 53 -1.25 -18.35 -8.84
C LEU A 53 -0.20 -17.64 -9.72
N TRP A 54 1.00 -17.43 -9.18
CA TRP A 54 2.11 -16.82 -9.89
C TRP A 54 2.64 -17.67 -11.05
N TRP A 55 2.61 -19.01 -10.95
CA TRP A 55 2.96 -19.89 -12.05
C TRP A 55 1.93 -19.82 -13.19
N TRP A 56 0.65 -19.70 -12.85
CA TRP A 56 -0.39 -19.48 -13.85
C TRP A 56 -0.22 -18.13 -14.55
N GLY A 57 0.10 -17.08 -13.79
CA GLY A 57 0.43 -15.76 -14.35
C GLY A 57 1.65 -15.80 -15.28
N ALA A 58 2.73 -16.46 -14.86
CA ALA A 58 3.94 -16.62 -15.67
C ALA A 58 3.64 -17.35 -16.98
N GLY A 59 2.89 -18.45 -16.92
CA GLY A 59 2.47 -19.19 -18.12
C GLY A 59 1.59 -18.36 -19.06
N ALA A 60 0.65 -17.60 -18.51
CA ALA A 60 -0.20 -16.70 -19.28
C ALA A 60 0.63 -15.62 -20.00
N PHE A 61 1.52 -14.93 -19.30
CA PHE A 61 2.39 -13.90 -19.89
C PHE A 61 3.36 -14.48 -20.93
N ALA A 62 3.94 -15.66 -20.69
CA ALA A 62 4.79 -16.33 -21.66
C ALA A 62 4.02 -16.68 -22.94
N GLY A 63 2.80 -17.24 -22.81
CA GLY A 63 1.92 -17.54 -23.92
C GLY A 63 1.50 -16.30 -24.70
N LEU A 64 1.09 -15.24 -23.99
CA LEU A 64 0.73 -13.95 -24.60
C LEU A 64 1.91 -13.31 -25.34
N GLY A 65 3.11 -13.36 -24.75
CA GLY A 65 4.35 -12.88 -25.40
C GLY A 65 4.65 -13.64 -26.68
N GLY A 66 4.57 -14.98 -26.64
CA GLY A 66 4.74 -15.85 -27.82
C GLY A 66 3.72 -15.53 -28.92
N LEU A 67 2.44 -15.40 -28.56
CA LEU A 67 1.39 -15.03 -29.53
C LEU A 67 1.60 -13.62 -30.11
N ALA A 68 2.10 -12.67 -29.34
CA ALA A 68 2.37 -11.32 -29.85
C ALA A 68 3.55 -11.25 -30.80
N LEU A 69 4.55 -12.16 -30.67
CA LEU A 69 5.74 -12.20 -31.48
C LEU A 69 5.55 -13.07 -32.75
N PHE A 70 4.93 -14.25 -32.60
CA PHE A 70 4.87 -15.27 -33.62
C PHE A 70 3.45 -15.53 -34.16
N GLY A 71 2.42 -15.08 -33.42
CA GLY A 71 1.02 -15.28 -33.78
C GLY A 71 0.42 -14.11 -34.56
N GLY A 72 -0.82 -14.33 -35.03
CA GLY A 72 -1.61 -13.25 -35.62
C GLY A 72 -2.17 -12.31 -34.57
N ALA A 73 -2.20 -10.99 -34.85
CA ALA A 73 -2.68 -9.98 -33.91
C ALA A 73 -4.12 -10.25 -33.41
N GLY A 74 -5.00 -10.81 -34.25
CA GLY A 74 -6.37 -11.17 -33.85
C GLY A 74 -6.42 -12.31 -32.83
N LEU A 75 -5.60 -13.35 -32.97
CA LEU A 75 -5.52 -14.45 -31.99
C LEU A 75 -4.92 -13.97 -30.69
N ALA A 76 -3.85 -13.19 -30.74
CA ALA A 76 -3.21 -12.59 -29.57
C ALA A 76 -4.16 -11.65 -28.81
N ALA A 77 -5.01 -10.89 -29.52
CA ALA A 77 -6.02 -10.03 -28.91
C ALA A 77 -7.13 -10.84 -28.20
N ARG A 78 -7.61 -11.93 -28.80
CA ARG A 78 -8.59 -12.82 -28.16
C ARG A 78 -8.03 -13.49 -26.92
N ALA A 79 -6.80 -14.00 -26.98
CA ALA A 79 -6.13 -14.58 -25.81
C ALA A 79 -5.93 -13.52 -24.71
N GLY A 80 -5.52 -12.30 -25.06
CA GLY A 80 -5.41 -11.19 -24.14
C GLY A 80 -6.75 -10.81 -23.50
N LEU A 81 -7.85 -10.84 -24.26
CA LEU A 81 -9.20 -10.60 -23.74
C LEU A 81 -9.60 -11.65 -22.69
N LEU A 82 -9.32 -12.93 -22.96
CA LEU A 82 -9.62 -14.02 -22.03
C LEU A 82 -8.80 -13.89 -20.72
N CYS A 83 -7.50 -13.57 -20.84
CA CYS A 83 -6.66 -13.33 -19.66
C CYS A 83 -7.15 -12.12 -18.87
N LEU A 84 -7.52 -11.01 -19.54
CA LEU A 84 -8.04 -9.82 -18.86
C LEU A 84 -9.40 -10.09 -18.20
N ALA A 85 -10.28 -10.90 -18.81
CA ALA A 85 -11.55 -11.30 -18.20
C ALA A 85 -11.34 -12.17 -16.96
N ALA A 86 -10.39 -13.12 -17.01
CA ALA A 86 -10.01 -13.93 -15.83
C ALA A 86 -9.41 -13.06 -14.73
N ASP A 87 -8.51 -12.13 -15.08
CA ASP A 87 -7.93 -11.18 -14.14
C ASP A 87 -9.00 -10.24 -13.55
N THR A 88 -10.02 -9.83 -14.33
CA THR A 88 -11.15 -9.06 -13.81
C THR A 88 -11.87 -9.78 -12.68
N ALA A 89 -12.11 -11.08 -12.82
CA ALA A 89 -12.72 -11.88 -11.75
C ALA A 89 -11.83 -11.96 -10.51
N PHE A 90 -10.52 -12.09 -10.69
CA PHE A 90 -9.56 -12.11 -9.60
C PHE A 90 -9.45 -10.75 -8.89
N VAL A 91 -9.38 -9.65 -9.64
CA VAL A 91 -9.36 -8.29 -9.11
C VAL A 91 -10.65 -7.96 -8.34
N ALA A 92 -11.81 -8.44 -8.83
CA ALA A 92 -13.08 -8.31 -8.11
C ALA A 92 -13.07 -9.12 -6.80
N PHE A 93 -12.49 -10.32 -6.80
CA PHE A 93 -12.32 -11.12 -5.59
C PHE A 93 -11.40 -10.40 -4.58
N MET A 94 -10.29 -9.81 -5.03
CA MET A 94 -9.41 -9.01 -4.15
C MET A 94 -10.13 -7.79 -3.55
N ALA A 95 -11.04 -7.16 -4.28
CA ALA A 95 -11.83 -6.03 -3.75
C ALA A 95 -12.77 -6.44 -2.59
N LEU A 96 -13.15 -7.72 -2.51
CA LEU A 96 -13.96 -8.28 -1.43
C LEU A 96 -13.12 -8.81 -0.26
N THR A 97 -11.84 -9.01 -0.44
CA THR A 97 -10.93 -9.59 0.56
C THR A 97 -9.90 -8.55 1.01
N ALA A 98 -8.72 -8.54 0.40
CA ALA A 98 -7.66 -7.58 0.68
C ALA A 98 -6.86 -7.28 -0.59
N PRO A 99 -6.54 -6.01 -0.87
CA PRO A 99 -5.79 -5.64 -2.06
C PRO A 99 -4.33 -6.10 -1.96
N CYS A 100 -3.84 -6.74 -3.01
CA CYS A 100 -2.45 -7.16 -3.15
C CYS A 100 -1.77 -6.26 -4.20
N LEU A 101 -0.77 -5.48 -3.79
CA LEU A 101 -0.11 -4.52 -4.67
C LEU A 101 0.53 -5.20 -5.90
N THR A 102 1.23 -6.31 -5.70
CA THR A 102 1.90 -7.05 -6.78
C THR A 102 0.90 -7.71 -7.72
N CYS A 103 -0.24 -8.20 -7.21
CA CYS A 103 -1.32 -8.74 -8.02
C CYS A 103 -1.96 -7.65 -8.89
N LEU A 104 -2.18 -6.45 -8.34
CA LEU A 104 -2.71 -5.32 -9.11
C LEU A 104 -1.72 -4.83 -10.17
N ALA A 105 -0.41 -4.88 -9.89
CA ALA A 105 0.62 -4.60 -10.88
C ALA A 105 0.59 -5.62 -12.04
N ALA A 106 0.40 -6.91 -11.76
CA ALA A 106 0.23 -7.94 -12.79
C ALA A 106 -1.05 -7.68 -13.62
N GLY A 107 -2.17 -7.36 -12.99
CA GLY A 107 -3.42 -7.00 -13.67
C GLY A 107 -3.26 -5.79 -14.59
N LEU A 108 -2.54 -4.76 -14.14
CA LEU A 108 -2.22 -3.60 -14.99
C LEU A 108 -1.38 -4.00 -16.22
N LEU A 109 -0.45 -4.94 -16.08
CA LEU A 109 0.34 -5.45 -17.21
C LEU A 109 -0.51 -6.26 -18.19
N PHE A 110 -1.53 -7.02 -17.74
CA PHE A 110 -2.53 -7.64 -18.62
C PHE A 110 -3.33 -6.59 -19.38
N LEU A 111 -3.78 -5.52 -18.71
CA LEU A 111 -4.47 -4.42 -19.39
C LEU A 111 -3.59 -3.72 -20.43
N LEU A 112 -2.35 -3.41 -20.09
CA LEU A 112 -1.39 -2.77 -21.00
C LEU A 112 -1.09 -3.66 -22.23
N TYR A 113 -0.90 -4.97 -22.00
CA TYR A 113 -0.76 -5.94 -23.10
C TYR A 113 -1.99 -5.92 -24.00
N PHE A 114 -3.17 -6.08 -23.41
CA PHE A 114 -4.43 -6.13 -24.14
C PHE A 114 -4.68 -4.84 -24.94
N TRP A 115 -4.43 -3.69 -24.32
CA TRP A 115 -4.53 -2.39 -24.98
C TRP A 115 -3.60 -2.30 -26.20
N ALA A 116 -2.34 -2.69 -26.06
CA ALA A 116 -1.36 -2.60 -27.12
C ALA A 116 -1.66 -3.55 -28.29
N ILE A 117 -2.06 -4.80 -27.99
CA ILE A 117 -2.33 -5.80 -29.03
C ILE A 117 -3.66 -5.53 -29.77
N THR A 118 -4.69 -5.05 -29.07
CA THR A 118 -6.00 -4.71 -29.66
C THR A 118 -5.86 -3.55 -30.64
N ARG A 119 -5.04 -2.53 -30.32
CA ARG A 119 -4.72 -1.46 -31.28
C ARG A 119 -4.05 -1.97 -32.54
N ARG A 120 -3.22 -3.01 -32.44
CA ARG A 120 -2.60 -3.67 -33.62
C ARG A 120 -3.62 -4.52 -34.41
N ALA A 121 -4.61 -5.09 -33.73
CA ALA A 121 -5.63 -5.96 -34.33
C ALA A 121 -6.75 -5.20 -35.05
N GLY A 122 -6.75 -3.85 -35.01
CA GLY A 122 -7.75 -3.05 -35.74
C GLY A 122 -8.66 -2.23 -34.80
N GLY A 123 -8.46 -2.30 -33.49
CA GLY A 123 -9.19 -1.50 -32.49
C GLY A 123 -10.09 -2.31 -31.57
N PHE A 124 -10.80 -1.60 -30.71
CA PHE A 124 -11.69 -2.18 -29.70
C PHE A 124 -13.09 -2.45 -30.28
N ASP A 125 -13.59 -3.65 -30.08
CA ASP A 125 -14.99 -3.98 -30.27
C ASP A 125 -15.79 -3.74 -28.98
N ARG A 126 -17.11 -3.92 -29.03
CA ARG A 126 -18.00 -3.69 -27.89
C ARG A 126 -17.68 -4.60 -26.70
N LEU A 127 -17.31 -5.85 -26.98
CA LEU A 127 -16.97 -6.82 -25.93
C LEU A 127 -15.66 -6.43 -25.25
N SER A 128 -14.64 -6.08 -26.01
CA SER A 128 -13.36 -5.58 -25.49
C SER A 128 -13.54 -4.35 -24.59
N LEU A 129 -14.37 -3.41 -25.03
CA LEU A 129 -14.69 -2.22 -24.23
C LEU A 129 -15.42 -2.60 -22.93
N ALA A 130 -16.39 -3.49 -22.99
CA ALA A 130 -17.13 -3.96 -21.81
C ALA A 130 -16.22 -4.61 -20.78
N VAL A 131 -15.27 -5.48 -21.22
CA VAL A 131 -14.31 -6.12 -20.32
C VAL A 131 -13.35 -5.10 -19.69
N VAL A 132 -12.85 -4.14 -20.46
CA VAL A 132 -11.98 -3.06 -19.93
C VAL A 132 -12.72 -2.22 -18.89
N LEU A 133 -13.97 -1.87 -19.15
CA LEU A 133 -14.79 -1.12 -18.18
C LEU A 133 -15.07 -1.95 -16.92
N ALA A 134 -15.43 -3.23 -17.06
CA ALA A 134 -15.61 -4.13 -15.91
C ALA A 134 -14.33 -4.28 -15.08
N TRP A 135 -13.18 -4.41 -15.76
CA TRP A 135 -11.87 -4.45 -15.10
C TRP A 135 -11.59 -3.15 -14.33
N GLY A 136 -11.82 -1.99 -14.94
CA GLY A 136 -11.65 -0.69 -14.28
C GLY A 136 -12.55 -0.52 -13.06
N LEU A 137 -13.80 -0.98 -13.13
CA LEU A 137 -14.74 -0.98 -12.00
C LEU A 137 -14.27 -1.91 -10.88
N ALA A 138 -13.73 -3.10 -11.20
CA ALA A 138 -13.19 -4.03 -10.21
C ALA A 138 -11.87 -3.53 -9.61
N PHE A 139 -11.05 -2.82 -10.40
CA PHE A 139 -9.75 -2.29 -9.98
C PHE A 139 -9.89 -1.10 -9.02
N SER A 140 -10.88 -0.23 -9.24
CA SER A 140 -11.02 1.03 -8.50
C SER A 140 -11.18 0.85 -6.98
N PRO A 141 -11.95 -0.12 -6.42
CA PRO A 141 -12.04 -0.34 -4.98
C PRO A 141 -10.70 -0.78 -4.37
N ASN A 142 -9.94 -1.62 -5.10
CA ASN A 142 -8.61 -2.05 -4.65
C ASN A 142 -7.64 -0.87 -4.57
N LEU A 143 -7.64 0.02 -5.56
CA LEU A 143 -6.81 1.22 -5.55
C LEU A 143 -7.19 2.15 -4.39
N PHE A 144 -8.49 2.29 -4.12
CA PHE A 144 -8.97 3.07 -2.98
C PHE A 144 -8.55 2.44 -1.64
N SER A 145 -8.63 1.12 -1.50
CA SER A 145 -8.18 0.40 -0.31
C SER A 145 -6.66 0.54 -0.09
N LEU A 146 -5.86 0.42 -1.16
CA LEU A 146 -4.42 0.68 -1.10
C LEU A 146 -4.10 2.12 -0.69
N ALA A 147 -4.80 3.09 -1.28
CA ALA A 147 -4.63 4.50 -0.92
C ALA A 147 -4.98 4.73 0.56
N ARG A 148 -6.05 4.12 1.05
CA ARG A 148 -6.46 4.17 2.45
C ARG A 148 -5.40 3.53 3.37
N GLU A 149 -4.87 2.37 3.00
CA GLU A 149 -3.79 1.69 3.74
C GLU A 149 -2.51 2.53 3.76
N ALA A 150 -2.11 3.09 2.61
CA ALA A 150 -0.97 3.99 2.50
C ALA A 150 -1.14 5.28 3.30
N MET A 151 -2.38 5.70 3.56
CA MET A 151 -2.72 6.90 4.34
C MET A 151 -3.02 6.59 5.81
N GLN A 152 -2.91 5.33 6.26
CA GLN A 152 -3.06 5.01 7.68
C GLN A 152 -2.03 5.75 8.53
N PRO A 153 -2.42 6.24 9.72
CA PRO A 153 -1.49 6.91 10.61
C PRO A 153 -0.40 5.92 11.05
N TRP A 154 0.79 6.44 11.24
CA TRP A 154 1.96 5.69 11.67
C TRP A 154 2.13 5.74 13.17
N ALA A 155 2.18 4.60 13.84
CA ALA A 155 2.50 4.50 15.25
C ALA A 155 4.03 4.54 15.45
N MET A 156 4.51 5.44 16.29
CA MET A 156 5.90 5.47 16.73
C MET A 156 6.23 4.29 17.64
N VAL A 157 5.27 3.88 18.47
CA VAL A 157 5.30 2.68 19.31
C VAL A 157 3.92 2.05 19.28
N GLY A 158 3.85 0.73 19.21
CA GLY A 158 2.62 -0.04 19.06
C GLY A 158 2.30 -0.33 17.60
N SER A 159 1.04 -0.66 17.30
CA SER A 159 0.57 -0.98 15.95
C SER A 159 -0.07 0.22 15.26
N ASP A 160 0.15 0.38 13.96
CA ASP A 160 -0.55 1.36 13.10
C ASP A 160 -2.08 1.14 13.11
N THR A 161 -2.50 -0.10 13.36
CA THR A 161 -3.92 -0.50 13.47
C THR A 161 -4.43 -0.58 14.91
N ALA A 162 -3.69 0.01 15.88
CA ALA A 162 -4.06 -0.03 17.29
C ALA A 162 -5.50 0.45 17.52
N ALA A 163 -6.24 -0.29 18.36
CA ALA A 163 -7.60 0.06 18.74
C ALA A 163 -7.67 1.35 19.56
N VAL A 164 -6.67 1.56 20.41
CA VAL A 164 -6.48 2.78 21.22
C VAL A 164 -5.34 3.57 20.61
N ARG A 165 -5.62 4.78 20.12
CA ARG A 165 -4.67 5.66 19.46
C ARG A 165 -4.51 6.94 20.26
N LEU A 166 -3.30 7.20 20.74
CA LEU A 166 -2.95 8.47 21.35
C LEU A 166 -2.18 9.33 20.36
N PHE A 167 -2.79 10.41 19.89
CA PHE A 167 -2.10 11.45 19.13
C PHE A 167 -1.50 12.47 20.11
N PHE A 168 -0.20 12.73 19.98
CA PHE A 168 0.53 13.58 20.91
C PHE A 168 1.53 14.49 20.18
N SER A 169 1.76 15.69 20.71
CA SER A 169 2.90 16.54 20.33
C SER A 169 4.04 16.31 21.32
N PRO A 170 5.31 16.26 20.87
CA PRO A 170 6.45 16.12 21.75
C PRO A 170 6.62 17.33 22.69
N ASP A 171 6.15 18.51 22.30
CA ASP A 171 6.24 19.75 23.07
C ASP A 171 5.12 19.93 24.11
N CYS A 172 4.12 19.09 24.09
CA CYS A 172 2.97 19.21 24.98
C CYS A 172 3.20 18.48 26.31
N PRO A 173 3.28 19.16 27.46
CA PRO A 173 3.49 18.51 28.77
C PRO A 173 2.39 17.49 29.10
N ALA A 174 1.11 17.85 28.90
CA ALA A 174 -0.01 16.92 29.12
C ALA A 174 0.06 15.68 28.22
N CYS A 175 0.67 15.79 27.03
CA CYS A 175 0.90 14.64 26.17
C CYS A 175 1.92 13.68 26.77
N ARG A 176 2.97 14.18 27.40
CA ARG A 176 3.99 13.35 28.08
C ARG A 176 3.40 12.57 29.24
N ASP A 177 2.54 13.22 30.02
CA ASP A 177 1.81 12.56 31.12
C ASP A 177 0.91 11.45 30.55
N GLY A 178 0.20 11.74 29.48
CA GLY A 178 -0.64 10.76 28.76
C GLY A 178 0.14 9.58 28.21
N VAL A 179 1.27 9.84 27.56
CA VAL A 179 2.18 8.80 27.05
C VAL A 179 2.67 7.95 28.22
N THR A 180 3.09 8.57 29.32
CA THR A 180 3.60 7.85 30.51
C THR A 180 2.52 6.97 31.13
N ALA A 181 1.30 7.50 31.30
CA ALA A 181 0.18 6.75 31.88
C ALA A 181 -0.18 5.52 31.03
N LEU A 182 -0.34 5.70 29.71
CA LEU A 182 -0.71 4.60 28.80
C LEU A 182 0.43 3.60 28.58
N SER A 183 1.69 4.05 28.56
CA SER A 183 2.85 3.15 28.42
C SER A 183 2.96 2.17 29.60
N ARG A 184 2.58 2.60 30.82
CA ARG A 184 2.56 1.73 32.02
C ARG A 184 1.56 0.58 31.91
N LEU A 185 0.49 0.73 31.10
CA LEU A 185 -0.49 -0.33 30.91
C LEU A 185 0.10 -1.50 30.09
N GLY A 186 1.13 -1.28 29.27
CA GLY A 186 1.85 -2.31 28.53
C GLY A 186 0.96 -3.14 27.58
N LYS A 187 -0.14 -2.57 27.08
CA LYS A 187 -1.12 -3.30 26.28
C LYS A 187 -0.82 -3.20 24.78
N PRO A 188 -0.81 -4.31 24.03
CA PRO A 188 -0.44 -4.31 22.61
C PRO A 188 -1.45 -3.59 21.70
N PHE A 189 -2.68 -3.33 22.18
CA PHE A 189 -3.71 -2.61 21.46
C PHE A 189 -3.61 -1.08 21.57
N ILE A 190 -2.58 -0.55 22.27
CA ILE A 190 -2.31 0.88 22.40
C ILE A 190 -1.23 1.28 21.42
N GLY A 191 -1.48 2.32 20.63
CA GLY A 191 -0.52 2.92 19.71
C GLY A 191 -0.31 4.41 20.01
N PHE A 192 0.93 4.87 19.82
CA PHE A 192 1.35 6.25 20.08
C PHE A 192 1.72 6.92 18.75
N PHE A 193 1.00 7.97 18.40
CA PHE A 193 1.02 8.63 17.10
C PHE A 193 1.54 10.06 17.25
N PRO A 194 2.83 10.35 16.99
CA PRO A 194 3.36 11.69 17.12
C PRO A 194 2.78 12.62 16.04
N ILE A 195 2.50 13.86 16.45
CA ILE A 195 2.13 14.96 15.57
C ILE A 195 3.22 16.02 15.70
N ALA A 196 3.69 16.54 14.57
CA ALA A 196 4.62 17.63 14.52
C ALA A 196 4.09 18.71 13.57
N GLY A 197 4.03 19.94 14.06
CA GLY A 197 3.63 21.12 13.30
C GLY A 197 4.80 22.03 12.92
N THR A 198 5.93 21.90 13.64
CA THR A 198 7.13 22.71 13.45
C THR A 198 8.35 21.84 13.17
N GLU A 199 9.41 22.44 12.61
CA GLU A 199 10.69 21.74 12.40
C GLU A 199 11.35 21.31 13.71
N GLU A 200 11.14 22.06 14.78
CA GLU A 200 11.64 21.73 16.12
C GLU A 200 10.98 20.45 16.63
N GLU A 201 9.64 20.35 16.56
CA GLU A 201 8.90 19.13 16.92
C GLU A 201 9.32 17.93 16.08
N VAL A 202 9.54 18.12 14.77
CA VAL A 202 10.08 17.07 13.89
C VAL A 202 11.45 16.60 14.36
N GLY A 203 12.32 17.52 14.76
CA GLY A 203 13.62 17.21 15.36
C GLY A 203 13.49 16.41 16.64
N LYS A 204 12.56 16.77 17.54
CA LYS A 204 12.29 16.03 18.79
C LYS A 204 11.79 14.60 18.50
N VAL A 205 10.87 14.44 17.54
CA VAL A 205 10.43 13.09 17.12
C VAL A 205 11.61 12.27 16.58
N THR A 206 12.49 12.87 15.79
CA THR A 206 13.69 12.19 15.26
C THR A 206 14.60 11.70 16.39
N ARG A 207 14.88 12.57 17.38
CA ARG A 207 15.70 12.21 18.55
C ARG A 207 15.04 11.13 19.40
N ALA A 208 13.73 11.23 19.61
CA ALA A 208 12.97 10.21 20.34
C ALA A 208 13.02 8.85 19.63
N MET A 209 12.93 8.81 18.30
CA MET A 209 13.12 7.57 17.52
C MET A 209 14.52 6.98 17.72
N ALA A 210 15.56 7.81 17.72
CA ALA A 210 16.91 7.36 18.01
C ALA A 210 17.04 6.79 19.44
N GLY A 211 16.38 7.40 20.42
CA GLY A 211 16.29 6.88 21.79
C GLY A 211 15.62 5.52 21.88
N LEU A 212 14.49 5.34 21.17
CA LEU A 212 13.81 4.04 21.06
C LEU A 212 14.69 2.97 20.40
N ALA A 213 15.41 3.33 19.34
CA ALA A 213 16.36 2.44 18.68
C ALA A 213 17.54 2.05 19.61
N ALA A 214 17.90 2.91 20.58
CA ALA A 214 18.87 2.64 21.62
C ALA A 214 18.30 1.83 22.81
N GLY A 215 17.03 1.41 22.76
CA GLY A 215 16.39 0.59 23.77
C GLY A 215 15.71 1.37 24.91
N LEU A 216 15.59 2.69 24.81
CA LEU A 216 14.86 3.48 25.80
C LEU A 216 13.34 3.22 25.66
N SER A 217 12.62 3.35 26.77
CA SER A 217 11.14 3.40 26.73
C SER A 217 10.67 4.71 26.06
N LEU A 218 9.42 4.75 25.58
CA LEU A 218 8.88 5.94 24.92
C LEU A 218 8.90 7.19 25.83
N PRO A 219 8.51 7.13 27.13
CA PRO A 219 8.64 8.28 28.02
C PRO A 219 10.08 8.77 28.19
N GLU A 220 11.06 7.85 28.34
CA GLU A 220 12.48 8.19 28.47
C GLU A 220 13.03 8.79 27.18
N ALA A 221 12.66 8.22 26.03
CA ALA A 221 13.05 8.72 24.71
C ALA A 221 12.53 10.13 24.45
N LEU A 222 11.27 10.41 24.86
CA LEU A 222 10.69 11.76 24.79
C LEU A 222 11.39 12.75 25.75
N ALA A 223 11.68 12.35 26.97
CA ALA A 223 12.41 13.19 27.92
C ALA A 223 13.82 13.55 27.36
N LYS A 224 14.53 12.56 26.83
CA LYS A 224 15.85 12.77 26.22
C LYS A 224 15.81 13.60 24.93
N SER A 225 14.67 13.61 24.22
CA SER A 225 14.53 14.38 22.97
C SER A 225 14.49 15.90 23.17
N GLU A 226 14.37 16.38 24.41
CA GLU A 226 14.47 17.81 24.76
C GLU A 226 15.91 18.35 24.69
N GLU A 227 16.92 17.48 24.71
CA GLU A 227 18.31 17.90 24.58
C GLU A 227 18.53 18.48 23.18
N ASP A 228 19.20 19.65 23.12
CA ASP A 228 19.49 20.32 21.87
C ASP A 228 20.48 19.50 21.03
N GLY A 229 20.20 19.41 19.73
CA GLY A 229 21.07 18.74 18.78
C GLY A 229 20.48 18.69 17.38
N PRO A 230 21.32 18.64 16.35
CA PRO A 230 20.83 18.48 14.99
C PRO A 230 20.16 17.12 14.83
N ALA A 231 18.94 17.15 14.37
CA ALA A 231 18.18 15.93 14.07
C ALA A 231 17.50 16.10 12.71
N PRO A 232 18.25 15.93 11.61
CA PRO A 232 17.67 16.02 10.28
C PRO A 232 16.66 14.88 10.08
N ALA A 233 15.41 15.26 9.83
CA ALA A 233 14.37 14.30 9.45
C ALA A 233 14.47 14.00 7.96
N ASP A 234 14.40 12.73 7.59
CA ASP A 234 14.28 12.32 6.21
C ASP A 234 12.86 12.58 5.67
N LEU A 235 12.71 12.49 4.34
CA LEU A 235 11.42 12.67 3.67
C LEU A 235 10.39 11.63 4.11
N TRP A 236 10.85 10.43 4.49
CA TRP A 236 9.98 9.35 4.93
C TRP A 236 9.35 9.63 6.29
N LEU A 237 10.12 10.16 7.25
CA LEU A 237 9.59 10.58 8.55
C LEU A 237 8.58 11.74 8.38
N ARG A 238 8.90 12.72 7.52
CA ARG A 238 7.97 13.84 7.22
C ARG A 238 6.65 13.32 6.64
N TRP A 239 6.69 12.32 5.76
CA TRP A 239 5.51 11.68 5.21
C TRP A 239 4.69 10.95 6.30
N ARG A 240 5.34 10.22 7.21
CA ARG A 240 4.71 9.57 8.36
C ARG A 240 3.99 10.57 9.26
N LEU A 241 4.67 11.67 9.62
CA LEU A 241 4.08 12.74 10.42
C LEU A 241 2.92 13.44 9.72
N LEU A 242 3.00 13.65 8.42
CA LEU A 242 1.89 14.19 7.63
C LEU A 242 0.66 13.28 7.70
N ARG A 243 0.82 11.96 7.56
CA ARG A 243 -0.29 11.01 7.70
C ARG A 243 -0.92 11.07 9.08
N ASN A 244 -0.11 11.14 10.13
CA ASN A 244 -0.59 11.29 11.50
C ASN A 244 -1.41 12.58 11.66
N ARG A 245 -0.91 13.68 11.12
CA ARG A 245 -1.61 14.97 11.14
C ARG A 245 -2.94 14.93 10.40
N ILE A 246 -3.01 14.27 9.24
CA ILE A 246 -4.26 14.09 8.48
C ILE A 246 -5.26 13.26 9.29
N ALA A 247 -4.83 12.15 9.88
CA ALA A 247 -5.68 11.30 10.71
C ALA A 247 -6.18 12.02 11.98
N TYR A 248 -5.30 12.79 12.62
CA TYR A 248 -5.63 13.64 13.76
C TYR A 248 -6.71 14.67 13.41
N LEU A 249 -6.53 15.44 12.33
CA LEU A 249 -7.48 16.45 11.89
C LEU A 249 -8.83 15.84 11.46
N GLY A 250 -8.80 14.65 10.85
CA GLY A 250 -10.01 13.88 10.51
C GLY A 250 -10.85 13.49 11.71
N GLY A 251 -10.23 13.34 12.89
CA GLY A 251 -10.90 13.05 14.16
C GLY A 251 -11.58 14.26 14.82
N ARG A 252 -11.52 15.45 14.22
CA ARG A 252 -12.04 16.72 14.78
C ARG A 252 -11.55 16.96 16.21
N PRO A 253 -10.24 17.04 16.43
CA PRO A 253 -9.69 17.15 17.77
C PRO A 253 -9.94 18.53 18.39
N ASP A 254 -10.18 18.57 19.69
CA ASP A 254 -10.24 19.81 20.47
C ASP A 254 -8.82 20.30 20.91
N GLY A 255 -7.80 19.45 20.68
CA GLY A 255 -6.42 19.72 21.07
C GLY A 255 -5.62 18.42 21.27
N VAL A 256 -4.39 18.54 21.76
CA VAL A 256 -3.54 17.40 22.15
C VAL A 256 -3.36 17.38 23.69
N PRO A 257 -3.28 16.22 24.34
CA PRO A 257 -3.36 14.87 23.76
C PRO A 257 -4.76 14.52 23.24
N HIS A 258 -4.83 13.85 22.09
CA HIS A 258 -6.08 13.41 21.50
C HIS A 258 -6.17 11.89 21.48
N LEU A 259 -7.18 11.35 22.16
CA LEU A 259 -7.42 9.92 22.27
C LEU A 259 -8.51 9.47 21.31
N GLN A 260 -8.25 8.38 20.58
CA GLN A 260 -9.26 7.69 19.78
C GLN A 260 -9.35 6.22 20.20
N ILE A 261 -10.57 5.70 20.32
CA ILE A 261 -10.84 4.27 20.54
C ILE A 261 -11.64 3.75 19.34
N ASN A 262 -11.09 2.80 18.60
CA ASN A 262 -11.65 2.29 17.35
C ASN A 262 -12.00 3.42 16.34
N GLY A 263 -11.15 4.46 16.27
CA GLY A 263 -11.32 5.61 15.38
C GLY A 263 -12.30 6.69 15.89
N TRP A 264 -12.95 6.49 17.04
CA TRP A 264 -13.84 7.48 17.64
C TRP A 264 -13.12 8.31 18.69
N PRO A 265 -13.24 9.65 18.68
CA PRO A 265 -12.64 10.51 19.68
C PRO A 265 -13.22 10.22 21.07
N ARG A 266 -12.36 10.24 22.08
CA ARG A 266 -12.71 10.07 23.50
C ARG A 266 -12.05 11.15 24.33
N LYS A 267 -12.76 11.60 25.36
CA LYS A 267 -12.20 12.52 26.33
C LYS A 267 -11.18 11.77 27.22
N TRP A 268 -10.13 12.48 27.64
CA TRP A 268 -9.09 11.91 28.47
C TRP A 268 -9.60 11.34 29.80
N ASP A 269 -10.58 12.03 30.42
CA ASP A 269 -11.19 11.64 31.70
C ASP A 269 -11.84 10.25 31.67
N SER A 270 -12.10 9.70 30.49
CA SER A 270 -12.65 8.35 30.34
C SER A 270 -11.63 7.22 30.47
N ILE A 271 -10.32 7.54 30.62
CA ILE A 271 -9.25 6.52 30.73
C ILE A 271 -9.07 6.05 32.19
N GLU A 272 -9.45 6.84 33.17
CA GLU A 272 -9.40 6.43 34.57
C GLU A 272 -10.34 5.23 34.88
N ALA A 273 -11.16 4.83 33.90
CA ALA A 273 -12.09 3.70 34.00
C ALA A 273 -11.56 2.38 33.40
N PHE A 274 -10.32 2.36 32.91
CA PHE A 274 -9.62 1.16 32.41
C PHE A 274 -8.49 0.73 33.36
#